data_72420493aadf422d3ecea455ea3af0fd
#
_entry.id   72420493aadf422d3ecea455ea3af0fd
#
_cell.length_a   1.000
_cell.length_b   1.000
_cell.length_c   1.000
_cell.angle_alpha   90.00
_cell.angle_beta   90.00
_cell.angle_gamma   90.00
#
_symmetry.space_group_name_H-M   'P 1'
#
loop_
_entity.id
_entity.type
_entity.pdbx_description
1 polymer ?
#
loop_
_entity_poly.entity_id
_entity_poly.type
_entity_poly.pdbx_seq_one_letter_code
_entity_poly.pdbx_strand_id
1 'polypeptide(L)'
;GNRILRQTDRLARQVNVGVYMRSTATTTTIAAAVLLRACVSLHGYSGEGVPPMYGDFEAQRHWMEVTVNLPAERWYVHGPDNDLQYWGLDYPPLSAHFSWAVGRLAQAWHPQ
;
A
#
# COMPACT_ATOMS: atom_id res chain seq x y z
N GLY A 1 8.16 56.69 6.49
CA GLY A 1 7.27 55.58 5.98
C GLY A 1 8.01 54.55 5.12
N ASN A 2 8.97 54.92 4.29
CA ASN A 2 9.59 54.02 3.29
C ASN A 2 10.51 52.90 3.85
N ARG A 3 11.07 53.06 5.03
CA ARG A 3 11.93 51.99 5.61
C ARG A 3 11.14 50.81 6.13
N ILE A 4 10.03 51.07 6.78
CA ILE A 4 9.16 50.02 7.35
C ILE A 4 8.55 49.17 6.23
N LEU A 5 8.06 49.80 5.18
CA LEU A 5 7.50 49.11 4.01
C LEU A 5 8.50 48.20 3.31
N ARG A 6 9.75 48.68 3.15
CA ARG A 6 10.81 47.83 2.56
C ARG A 6 11.22 46.67 3.46
N GLN A 7 11.12 46.82 4.76
CA GLN A 7 11.45 45.76 5.71
C GLN A 7 10.38 44.68 5.73
N THR A 8 9.11 45.06 5.69
CA THR A 8 7.97 44.10 5.59
C THR A 8 8.01 43.34 4.28
N ASP A 9 8.33 44.00 3.16
CA ASP A 9 8.47 43.31 1.86
C ASP A 9 9.60 42.29 1.84
N ARG A 10 10.75 42.62 2.49
CA ARG A 10 11.86 41.67 2.59
C ARG A 10 11.50 40.46 3.44
N LEU A 11 10.83 40.65 4.57
CA LEU A 11 10.38 39.58 5.44
C LEU A 11 9.34 38.66 4.73
N ALA A 12 8.39 39.27 4.03
CA ALA A 12 7.39 38.53 3.27
C ALA A 12 8.04 37.66 2.17
N ARG A 13 9.03 38.18 1.45
CA ARG A 13 9.81 37.43 0.45
C ARG A 13 10.60 36.28 1.09
N GLN A 14 11.24 36.51 2.23
CA GLN A 14 11.97 35.44 2.94
C GLN A 14 11.08 34.32 3.41
N VAL A 15 9.90 34.66 3.94
CA VAL A 15 8.89 33.67 4.36
C VAL A 15 8.39 32.86 3.17
N ASN A 16 8.05 33.51 2.06
CA ASN A 16 7.58 32.85 0.86
C ASN A 16 8.65 31.90 0.26
N VAL A 17 9.91 32.33 0.21
CA VAL A 17 11.01 31.47 -0.25
C VAL A 17 11.19 30.28 0.69
N GLY A 18 11.12 30.48 2.00
CA GLY A 18 11.23 29.41 2.98
C GLY A 18 10.10 28.36 2.87
N VAL A 19 8.87 28.82 2.67
CA VAL A 19 7.70 27.95 2.45
C VAL A 19 7.84 27.16 1.13
N TYR A 20 8.24 27.84 0.06
CA TYR A 20 8.45 27.22 -1.24
C TYR A 20 9.56 26.14 -1.19
N MET A 21 10.69 26.45 -0.56
CA MET A 21 11.80 25.50 -0.39
C MET A 21 11.43 24.28 0.44
N ARG A 22 10.63 24.45 1.49
CA ARG A 22 10.11 23.33 2.28
C ARG A 22 9.14 22.46 1.47
N SER A 23 8.24 23.08 0.71
CA SER A 23 7.29 22.37 -0.13
C SER A 23 8.00 21.54 -1.21
N THR A 24 8.98 22.11 -1.90
CA THR A 24 9.78 21.38 -2.91
C THR A 24 10.59 20.25 -2.30
N ALA A 25 11.24 20.45 -1.16
CA ALA A 25 11.98 19.39 -0.49
C ALA A 25 11.06 18.22 -0.09
N THR A 26 9.88 18.51 0.48
CA THR A 26 8.90 17.51 0.85
C THR A 26 8.41 16.72 -0.38
N THR A 27 8.06 17.42 -1.45
CA THR A 27 7.61 16.79 -2.70
C THR A 27 8.71 15.91 -3.30
N THR A 28 9.95 16.37 -3.32
CA THR A 28 11.09 15.60 -3.82
C THR A 28 11.32 14.34 -2.98
N THR A 29 11.23 14.45 -1.65
CA THR A 29 11.39 13.31 -0.75
C THR A 29 10.30 12.26 -0.98
N ILE A 30 9.05 12.70 -1.10
CA ILE A 30 7.92 11.79 -1.40
C ILE A 30 8.12 11.12 -2.76
N ALA A 31 8.47 11.88 -3.79
CA ALA A 31 8.71 11.34 -5.13
C ALA A 31 9.86 10.32 -5.13
N ALA A 32 10.96 10.60 -4.44
CA ALA A 32 12.07 9.68 -4.29
C ALA A 32 11.67 8.41 -3.54
N ALA A 33 10.87 8.52 -2.48
CA ALA A 33 10.37 7.38 -1.72
C ALA A 33 9.42 6.49 -2.55
N VAL A 34 8.55 7.11 -3.35
CA VAL A 34 7.66 6.37 -4.28
C VAL A 34 8.47 5.66 -5.35
N LEU A 35 9.45 6.36 -5.96
CA LEU A 35 10.31 5.78 -6.97
C LEU A 35 11.12 4.60 -6.43
N LEU A 36 11.69 4.74 -5.22
CA LEU A 36 12.42 3.65 -4.57
C LEU A 36 11.52 2.42 -4.35
N ARG A 37 10.29 2.63 -3.88
CA ARG A 37 9.31 1.53 -3.72
C ARG A 37 8.96 0.87 -5.04
N ALA A 38 8.76 1.67 -6.08
CA ALA A 38 8.52 1.14 -7.43
C ALA A 38 9.71 0.31 -7.94
N CYS A 39 10.95 0.77 -7.73
CA CYS A 39 12.14 0.00 -8.10
C CYS A 39 12.24 -1.32 -7.31
N VAL A 40 11.96 -1.28 -6.00
CA VAL A 40 11.96 -2.50 -5.16
C VAL A 40 10.88 -3.48 -5.60
N SER A 41 9.71 -3.00 -6.04
CA SER A 41 8.61 -3.86 -6.49
C SER A 41 8.89 -4.59 -7.82
N LEU A 42 9.95 -4.20 -8.54
CA LEU A 42 10.41 -4.93 -9.74
C LEU A 42 11.28 -6.15 -9.41
N HIS A 43 11.71 -6.28 -8.17
CA HIS A 43 12.42 -7.46 -7.68
C HIS A 43 11.46 -8.60 -7.35
N GLY A 44 11.95 -9.83 -7.48
CA GLY A 44 11.26 -11.00 -6.96
C GLY A 44 11.00 -10.89 -5.45
N TYR A 45 9.91 -11.47 -4.98
CA TYR A 45 9.54 -11.49 -3.56
C TYR A 45 10.07 -12.75 -2.87
N SER A 46 10.16 -12.70 -1.54
CA SER A 46 10.61 -13.83 -0.72
C SER A 46 9.73 -15.06 -0.96
N GLY A 47 10.34 -16.18 -1.32
CA GLY A 47 9.64 -17.44 -1.62
C GLY A 47 9.03 -17.53 -3.02
N GLU A 48 9.26 -16.54 -3.91
CA GLU A 48 8.81 -16.61 -5.29
C GLU A 48 9.34 -17.86 -5.99
N GLY A 49 8.43 -18.64 -6.57
CA GLY A 49 8.76 -19.89 -7.26
C GLY A 49 9.25 -21.03 -6.36
N VAL A 50 9.18 -20.88 -5.03
CA VAL A 50 9.62 -21.92 -4.07
C VAL A 50 8.41 -22.66 -3.48
N PRO A 51 8.05 -23.86 -4.03
CA PRO A 51 6.94 -24.63 -3.51
C PRO A 51 7.26 -25.22 -2.12
N PRO A 52 6.24 -25.62 -1.33
CA PRO A 52 4.82 -25.60 -1.66
C PRO A 52 4.11 -24.28 -1.35
N MET A 53 4.71 -23.39 -0.57
CA MET A 53 4.01 -22.24 0.02
C MET A 53 4.23 -20.93 -0.73
N TYR A 54 5.31 -20.79 -1.51
CA TYR A 54 5.60 -19.62 -2.35
C TYR A 54 5.78 -18.28 -1.64
N GLY A 55 5.90 -18.27 -0.31
CA GLY A 55 6.21 -17.10 0.50
C GLY A 55 5.03 -16.21 0.89
N ASP A 56 5.32 -15.16 1.66
CA ASP A 56 4.30 -14.31 2.30
C ASP A 56 3.45 -13.50 1.31
N PHE A 57 4.00 -13.17 0.14
CA PHE A 57 3.23 -12.50 -0.90
C PHE A 57 2.10 -13.39 -1.41
N GLU A 58 2.37 -14.68 -1.58
CA GLU A 58 1.35 -15.65 -1.96
C GLU A 58 0.27 -15.79 -0.89
N ALA A 59 0.62 -15.73 0.39
CA ALA A 59 -0.35 -15.72 1.48
C ALA A 59 -1.34 -14.55 1.33
N GLN A 60 -0.84 -13.34 1.11
CA GLN A 60 -1.68 -12.14 0.95
C GLN A 60 -2.57 -12.25 -0.30
N ARG A 61 -2.03 -12.74 -1.41
CA ARG A 61 -2.78 -12.99 -2.64
C ARG A 61 -3.90 -14.01 -2.42
N HIS A 62 -3.58 -15.12 -1.76
CA HIS A 62 -4.52 -16.19 -1.47
C HIS A 62 -5.66 -15.71 -0.55
N TRP A 63 -5.36 -14.91 0.48
CA TRP A 63 -6.39 -14.33 1.35
C TRP A 63 -7.34 -13.39 0.62
N MET A 64 -6.85 -12.61 -0.35
CA MET A 64 -7.74 -11.83 -1.23
C MET A 64 -8.65 -12.75 -2.04
N GLU A 65 -8.12 -13.82 -2.58
CA GLU A 65 -8.87 -14.82 -3.36
C GLU A 65 -9.97 -15.50 -2.53
N VAL A 66 -9.60 -16.02 -1.36
CA VAL A 66 -10.54 -16.67 -0.42
C VAL A 66 -11.65 -15.72 0.00
N THR A 67 -11.29 -14.50 0.40
CA THR A 67 -12.28 -13.56 0.92
C THR A 67 -13.20 -12.98 -0.15
N VAL A 68 -12.76 -12.88 -1.39
CA VAL A 68 -13.60 -12.41 -2.50
C VAL A 68 -14.54 -13.48 -3.02
N ASN A 69 -14.11 -14.74 -3.04
CA ASN A 69 -14.84 -15.83 -3.68
C ASN A 69 -15.69 -16.65 -2.72
N LEU A 70 -15.40 -16.63 -1.41
CA LEU A 70 -16.16 -17.35 -0.41
C LEU A 70 -16.99 -16.41 0.49
N PRO A 71 -18.13 -16.87 1.01
CA PRO A 71 -18.89 -16.13 2.00
C PRO A 71 -18.10 -16.03 3.32
N ALA A 72 -18.31 -14.96 4.09
CA ALA A 72 -17.52 -14.64 5.27
C ALA A 72 -17.50 -15.74 6.35
N GLU A 73 -18.58 -16.51 6.47
CA GLU A 73 -18.71 -17.62 7.40
C GLU A 73 -17.74 -18.77 7.08
N ARG A 74 -17.22 -18.84 5.83
CA ARG A 74 -16.32 -19.89 5.36
C ARG A 74 -14.85 -19.49 5.33
N TRP A 75 -14.51 -18.23 5.58
CA TRP A 75 -13.12 -17.75 5.50
C TRP A 75 -12.16 -18.47 6.45
N TYR A 76 -12.67 -18.93 7.59
CA TYR A 76 -11.88 -19.59 8.64
C TYR A 76 -12.22 -21.09 8.79
N VAL A 77 -12.96 -21.64 7.83
CA VAL A 77 -13.42 -23.04 7.89
C VAL A 77 -12.72 -23.84 6.81
N HIS A 78 -12.09 -24.94 7.23
CA HIS A 78 -11.47 -25.90 6.29
C HIS A 78 -12.54 -26.57 5.41
N GLY A 79 -12.25 -26.69 4.12
CA GLY A 79 -13.16 -27.29 3.16
C GLY A 79 -12.52 -27.47 1.79
N PRO A 80 -13.27 -28.01 0.83
CA PRO A 80 -12.75 -28.27 -0.52
C PRO A 80 -12.29 -27.00 -1.26
N ASP A 81 -12.90 -25.86 -0.94
CA ASP A 81 -12.60 -24.57 -1.57
C ASP A 81 -11.72 -23.67 -0.69
N ASN A 82 -11.31 -24.14 0.51
CA ASN A 82 -10.48 -23.39 1.45
C ASN A 82 -9.63 -24.38 2.28
N ASP A 83 -8.45 -24.68 1.78
CA ASP A 83 -7.50 -25.51 2.50
C ASP A 83 -6.71 -24.67 3.50
N LEU A 84 -7.04 -24.76 4.79
CA LEU A 84 -6.35 -24.04 5.86
C LEU A 84 -4.88 -24.44 6.03
N GLN A 85 -4.42 -25.53 5.43
CA GLN A 85 -3.00 -25.93 5.41
C GLN A 85 -2.21 -25.14 4.35
N TYR A 86 -2.90 -24.55 3.36
CA TYR A 86 -2.30 -23.67 2.36
C TYR A 86 -2.71 -22.23 2.65
N TRP A 87 -1.84 -21.54 3.38
CA TRP A 87 -2.05 -20.13 3.76
C TRP A 87 -3.45 -19.82 4.31
N GLY A 88 -3.97 -20.71 5.19
CA GLY A 88 -5.23 -20.46 5.87
C GLY A 88 -5.25 -19.10 6.54
N LEU A 89 -6.40 -18.46 6.54
CA LEU A 89 -6.59 -17.12 7.11
C LEU A 89 -6.48 -17.23 8.64
N ASP A 90 -5.42 -16.71 9.23
CA ASP A 90 -5.08 -16.80 10.66
C ASP A 90 -5.13 -15.44 11.39
N TYR A 91 -5.37 -14.35 10.64
CA TYR A 91 -5.54 -13.01 11.19
C TYR A 91 -6.99 -12.72 11.62
N PRO A 92 -7.19 -11.73 12.53
CA PRO A 92 -8.53 -11.33 12.97
C PRO A 92 -9.44 -10.87 11.82
N PRO A 93 -10.79 -10.92 12.01
CA PRO A 93 -11.77 -10.60 10.97
C PRO A 93 -11.60 -9.25 10.28
N LEU A 94 -11.03 -8.24 10.98
CA LEU A 94 -10.76 -6.94 10.37
C LEU A 94 -9.74 -7.05 9.22
N SER A 95 -8.68 -7.86 9.38
CA SER A 95 -7.70 -8.12 8.33
C SER A 95 -8.30 -8.88 7.16
N ALA A 96 -9.20 -9.82 7.43
CA ALA A 96 -9.95 -10.53 6.39
C ALA A 96 -10.82 -9.58 5.55
N HIS A 97 -11.53 -8.66 6.19
CA HIS A 97 -12.31 -7.63 5.49
C HIS A 97 -11.43 -6.67 4.69
N PHE A 98 -10.23 -6.35 5.19
CA PHE A 98 -9.26 -5.58 4.43
C PHE A 98 -8.81 -6.33 3.18
N SER A 99 -8.46 -7.61 3.29
CA SER A 99 -8.11 -8.47 2.14
C SER A 99 -9.25 -8.54 1.13
N TRP A 100 -10.49 -8.69 1.60
CA TRP A 100 -11.69 -8.64 0.76
C TRP A 100 -11.80 -7.30 0.00
N ALA A 101 -11.65 -6.17 0.69
CA ALA A 101 -11.77 -4.85 0.06
C ALA A 101 -10.70 -4.62 -1.00
N VAL A 102 -9.44 -4.99 -0.71
CA VAL A 102 -8.32 -4.88 -1.67
C VAL A 102 -8.53 -5.83 -2.85
N GLY A 103 -8.97 -7.06 -2.61
CA GLY A 103 -9.28 -8.03 -3.66
C GLY A 103 -10.41 -7.57 -4.58
N ARG A 104 -11.47 -6.95 -4.03
CA ARG A 104 -12.56 -6.34 -4.83
C ARG A 104 -12.08 -5.17 -5.68
N LEU A 105 -11.19 -4.34 -5.16
CA LEU A 105 -10.56 -3.27 -5.92
C LEU A 105 -9.69 -3.81 -7.05
N ALA A 106 -8.90 -4.85 -6.78
CA ALA A 106 -8.08 -5.50 -7.80
C ALA A 106 -8.92 -6.08 -8.94
N GLN A 107 -10.03 -6.76 -8.63
CA GLN A 107 -10.98 -7.25 -9.64
C GLN A 107 -11.61 -6.13 -10.49
N ALA A 108 -11.93 -5.00 -9.86
CA ALA A 108 -12.49 -3.85 -10.58
C ALA A 108 -11.46 -3.21 -11.53
N TRP A 109 -10.17 -3.27 -11.15
CA TRP A 109 -9.08 -2.74 -11.96
C TRP A 109 -8.69 -3.67 -13.12
N HIS A 110 -8.70 -4.98 -12.88
CA HIS A 110 -8.42 -6.04 -13.86
C HIS A 110 -9.56 -7.06 -13.89
N PRO A 111 -10.67 -6.74 -14.56
CA PRO A 111 -11.73 -7.72 -14.78
C PRO A 111 -11.18 -8.88 -15.66
N GLN A 112 -11.19 -10.08 -15.10
CA GLN A 112 -10.87 -11.32 -15.82
C GLN A 112 -12.11 -11.84 -16.55
#